data_b4c4100718eb649ca59923b9dd79ce27
#
_entry.id   b4c4100718eb649ca59923b9dd79ce27
#
_cell.length_a   1.000
_cell.length_b   1.000
_cell.length_c   1.000
_cell.angle_alpha   90.00
_cell.angle_beta   90.00
_cell.angle_gamma   90.00
#
_symmetry.space_group_name_H-M   'P 1'
#
loop_
_entity.id
_entity.type
_entity.pdbx_description
1 polymer ?
#
loop_
_entity_poly.entity_id
_entity_poly.type
_entity_poly.pdbx_seq_one_letter_code
_entity_poly.pdbx_strand_id
1 'polypeptide(L)'
;MTAFEQFHGDLVAAASDLGKSTPLLIAVSKKQSLEKMHLVYEQGQRHFGENYAQELADKANKMPANCCWHFIGPVQSNKIKIIAQHADWIHSLSDLKHVQKLETELQKLNRTINALIQINVDSEESKSGITKEEDFIELAEKLVRSNKIGLKGIMMLPKLHKSESELEHLAAEIKRYKALLNSIGCQNCEISLGTSSDYREALKIGSTMIRVGEKIFGKRI
;
A
#
# COMPACT_ATOMS: atom_id res chain seq x y z
N MET A 1 -25.09 6.43 -10.94
CA MET A 1 -23.91 6.48 -10.06
C MET A 1 -23.40 5.06 -9.90
N THR A 2 -22.17 4.81 -10.27
CA THR A 2 -21.51 3.51 -10.16
C THR A 2 -21.04 3.26 -8.72
N ALA A 3 -20.67 2.02 -8.40
CA ALA A 3 -20.13 1.69 -7.08
C ALA A 3 -18.81 2.45 -6.78
N PHE A 4 -17.97 2.67 -7.81
CA PHE A 4 -16.76 3.47 -7.67
C PHE A 4 -17.07 4.95 -7.36
N GLU A 5 -17.95 5.59 -8.15
CA GLU A 5 -18.34 6.99 -7.93
C GLU A 5 -18.94 7.19 -6.54
N GLN A 6 -19.82 6.27 -6.12
CA GLN A 6 -20.42 6.31 -4.80
C GLN A 6 -19.36 6.20 -3.71
N PHE A 7 -18.49 5.19 -3.78
CA PHE A 7 -17.45 5.01 -2.78
C PHE A 7 -16.45 6.17 -2.75
N HIS A 8 -16.07 6.69 -3.91
CA HIS A 8 -15.17 7.85 -4.01
C HIS A 8 -15.81 9.09 -3.37
N GLY A 9 -17.10 9.35 -3.62
CA GLY A 9 -17.86 10.41 -2.98
C GLY A 9 -17.92 10.25 -1.45
N ASP A 10 -18.21 9.04 -0.96
CA ASP A 10 -18.21 8.71 0.48
C ASP A 10 -16.85 8.93 1.13
N LEU A 11 -15.75 8.61 0.41
CA LEU A 11 -14.38 8.80 0.89
C LEU A 11 -14.03 10.28 1.00
N VAL A 12 -14.37 11.07 -0.01
CA VAL A 12 -14.17 12.54 -0.02
C VAL A 12 -14.95 13.19 1.13
N ALA A 13 -16.22 12.85 1.29
CA ALA A 13 -17.06 13.37 2.37
C ALA A 13 -16.49 13.01 3.74
N ALA A 14 -16.13 11.74 3.96
CA ALA A 14 -15.56 11.28 5.23
C ALA A 14 -14.23 11.97 5.57
N ALA A 15 -13.39 12.29 4.58
CA ALA A 15 -12.16 13.04 4.80
C ALA A 15 -12.46 14.51 5.15
N SER A 16 -13.39 15.13 4.43
CA SER A 16 -13.84 16.51 4.66
C SER A 16 -14.43 16.70 6.06
N ASP A 17 -15.30 15.78 6.51
CA ASP A 17 -15.90 15.79 7.86
C ASP A 17 -14.84 15.77 8.98
N LEU A 18 -13.67 15.21 8.69
CA LEU A 18 -12.54 15.16 9.62
C LEU A 18 -11.55 16.34 9.43
N GLY A 19 -11.83 17.28 8.53
CA GLY A 19 -10.92 18.38 8.18
C GLY A 19 -9.60 17.91 7.57
N LYS A 20 -9.61 16.76 6.87
CA LYS A 20 -8.41 16.14 6.26
C LYS A 20 -8.50 16.17 4.73
N SER A 21 -7.33 16.11 4.10
CA SER A 21 -7.25 15.88 2.65
C SER A 21 -7.75 14.47 2.31
N THR A 22 -8.38 14.33 1.15
CA THR A 22 -8.78 13.02 0.62
C THR A 22 -7.56 12.13 0.43
N PRO A 23 -7.53 10.92 1.03
CA PRO A 23 -6.41 9.99 0.86
C PRO A 23 -6.36 9.45 -0.57
N LEU A 24 -5.18 8.97 -0.98
CA LEU A 24 -5.04 8.24 -2.23
C LEU A 24 -5.86 6.96 -2.18
N LEU A 25 -6.82 6.81 -3.10
CA LEU A 25 -7.60 5.59 -3.27
C LEU A 25 -6.85 4.60 -4.17
N ILE A 26 -6.55 3.42 -3.65
CA ILE A 26 -5.99 2.30 -4.39
C ILE A 26 -7.10 1.28 -4.63
N ALA A 27 -7.50 1.12 -5.89
CA ALA A 27 -8.50 0.14 -6.30
C ALA A 27 -7.87 -1.27 -6.31
N VAL A 28 -8.22 -2.10 -5.32
CA VAL A 28 -7.65 -3.45 -5.18
C VAL A 28 -8.32 -4.39 -6.18
N SER A 29 -7.63 -4.63 -7.29
CA SER A 29 -8.14 -5.33 -8.47
C SER A 29 -7.83 -6.83 -8.52
N LYS A 30 -7.22 -7.39 -7.46
CA LYS A 30 -6.95 -8.84 -7.41
C LYS A 30 -8.21 -9.66 -7.69
N LYS A 31 -8.08 -10.67 -8.56
CA LYS A 31 -9.17 -11.56 -9.00
C LYS A 31 -10.35 -10.81 -9.66
N GLN A 32 -10.13 -9.61 -10.18
CA GLN A 32 -11.13 -8.88 -10.98
C GLN A 32 -10.76 -8.95 -12.45
N SER A 33 -11.79 -8.94 -13.31
CA SER A 33 -11.59 -8.95 -14.77
C SER A 33 -11.10 -7.61 -15.30
N LEU A 34 -10.47 -7.62 -16.47
CA LEU A 34 -10.02 -6.41 -17.15
C LEU A 34 -11.17 -5.48 -17.50
N GLU A 35 -12.34 -6.04 -17.89
CA GLU A 35 -13.53 -5.26 -18.23
C GLU A 35 -13.97 -4.40 -17.04
N LYS A 36 -14.03 -4.97 -15.83
CA LYS A 36 -14.35 -4.23 -14.62
C LYS A 36 -13.32 -3.16 -14.29
N MET A 37 -12.04 -3.46 -14.54
CA MET A 37 -10.96 -2.50 -14.32
C MET A 37 -11.02 -1.34 -15.31
N HIS A 38 -11.31 -1.60 -16.58
CA HIS A 38 -11.50 -0.55 -17.59
C HIS A 38 -12.68 0.36 -17.23
N LEU A 39 -13.80 -0.17 -16.75
CA LEU A 39 -14.92 0.66 -16.30
C LEU A 39 -14.52 1.62 -15.17
N VAL A 40 -13.73 1.16 -14.22
CA VAL A 40 -13.24 1.99 -13.11
C VAL A 40 -12.15 2.97 -13.59
N TYR A 41 -11.32 2.59 -14.53
CA TYR A 41 -10.34 3.45 -15.18
C TYR A 41 -11.00 4.61 -15.94
N GLU A 42 -12.06 4.36 -16.71
CA GLU A 42 -12.84 5.38 -17.44
C GLU A 42 -13.48 6.41 -16.49
N GLN A 43 -13.74 6.03 -15.25
CA GLN A 43 -14.22 6.91 -14.19
C GLN A 43 -13.10 7.71 -13.49
N GLY A 44 -11.88 7.66 -14.01
CA GLY A 44 -10.76 8.46 -13.53
C GLY A 44 -9.80 7.76 -12.59
N GLN A 45 -10.04 6.49 -12.20
CA GLN A 45 -9.10 5.77 -11.36
C GLN A 45 -7.81 5.43 -12.13
N ARG A 46 -6.66 5.64 -11.45
CA ARG A 46 -5.34 5.38 -12.01
C ARG A 46 -4.50 4.43 -11.15
N HIS A 47 -4.78 4.35 -9.85
CA HIS A 47 -4.02 3.58 -8.88
C HIS A 47 -4.68 2.22 -8.63
N PHE A 48 -4.04 1.13 -9.07
CA PHE A 48 -4.54 -0.23 -8.93
C PHE A 48 -3.63 -1.06 -8.04
N GLY A 49 -4.22 -1.91 -7.17
CA GLY A 49 -3.50 -2.72 -6.22
C GLY A 49 -3.63 -4.22 -6.49
N GLU A 50 -2.49 -4.92 -6.57
CA GLU A 50 -2.42 -6.36 -6.82
C GLU A 50 -1.70 -7.11 -5.69
N ASN A 51 -2.19 -8.33 -5.40
CA ASN A 51 -1.57 -9.19 -4.41
C ASN A 51 -0.65 -10.26 -5.03
N TYR A 52 -0.85 -10.57 -6.30
CA TYR A 52 -0.17 -11.65 -7.01
C TYR A 52 0.69 -11.07 -8.14
N ALA A 53 2.00 -11.36 -8.12
CA ALA A 53 2.92 -10.77 -9.09
C ALA A 53 2.58 -11.16 -10.54
N GLN A 54 2.08 -12.39 -10.76
CA GLN A 54 1.68 -12.84 -12.09
C GLN A 54 0.47 -12.06 -12.61
N GLU A 55 -0.52 -11.87 -11.73
CA GLU A 55 -1.72 -11.10 -12.06
C GLU A 55 -1.38 -9.63 -12.33
N LEU A 56 -0.45 -9.05 -11.54
CA LEU A 56 0.10 -7.72 -11.79
C LEU A 56 0.69 -7.60 -13.20
N ALA A 57 1.56 -8.53 -13.60
CA ALA A 57 2.20 -8.51 -14.93
C ALA A 57 1.16 -8.62 -16.05
N ASP A 58 0.23 -9.56 -15.94
CA ASP A 58 -0.79 -9.78 -16.95
C ASP A 58 -1.70 -8.57 -17.16
N LYS A 59 -2.05 -7.87 -16.08
CA LYS A 59 -2.90 -6.67 -16.11
C LYS A 59 -2.13 -5.43 -16.53
N ALA A 60 -0.91 -5.22 -16.02
CA ALA A 60 -0.09 -4.07 -16.37
C ALA A 60 0.19 -4.00 -17.88
N ASN A 61 0.32 -5.15 -18.55
CA ASN A 61 0.52 -5.23 -19.99
C ASN A 61 -0.75 -4.96 -20.83
N LYS A 62 -1.93 -4.96 -20.21
CA LYS A 62 -3.23 -4.86 -20.90
C LYS A 62 -4.02 -3.60 -20.55
N MET A 63 -3.68 -2.96 -19.44
CA MET A 63 -4.28 -1.69 -19.03
C MET A 63 -3.51 -0.50 -19.62
N PRO A 64 -4.11 0.68 -19.70
CA PRO A 64 -3.44 1.89 -20.18
C PRO A 64 -2.14 2.19 -19.43
N ALA A 65 -1.13 2.68 -20.15
CA ALA A 65 0.22 2.92 -19.61
C ALA A 65 0.32 3.96 -18.48
N ASN A 66 -0.72 4.79 -18.31
CA ASN A 66 -0.81 5.77 -17.24
C ASN A 66 -1.46 5.21 -15.94
N CYS A 67 -1.69 3.90 -15.86
CA CYS A 67 -2.03 3.25 -14.60
C CYS A 67 -0.80 3.18 -13.69
N CYS A 68 -1.00 3.48 -12.40
CA CYS A 68 0.00 3.34 -11.36
C CYS A 68 -0.26 2.04 -10.59
N TRP A 69 0.73 1.16 -10.58
CA TRP A 69 0.58 -0.19 -10.05
C TRP A 69 1.18 -0.33 -8.66
N HIS A 70 0.35 -0.74 -7.71
CA HIS A 70 0.72 -0.99 -6.32
C HIS A 70 0.76 -2.50 -6.04
N PHE A 71 1.95 -3.03 -5.74
CA PHE A 71 2.06 -4.38 -5.22
C PHE A 71 1.81 -4.35 -3.70
N ILE A 72 0.73 -5.01 -3.27
CA ILE A 72 0.26 -4.99 -1.88
C ILE A 72 0.20 -6.39 -1.25
N GLY A 73 0.60 -7.42 -1.99
CA GLY A 73 0.68 -8.80 -1.51
C GLY A 73 2.02 -9.13 -0.84
N PRO A 74 2.17 -10.31 -0.22
CA PRO A 74 3.42 -10.73 0.37
C PRO A 74 4.52 -10.88 -0.68
N VAL A 75 5.70 -10.32 -0.40
CA VAL A 75 6.86 -10.41 -1.28
C VAL A 75 7.47 -11.80 -1.19
N GLN A 76 7.62 -12.44 -2.33
CA GLN A 76 8.32 -13.72 -2.46
C GLN A 76 9.57 -13.53 -3.33
N SER A 77 10.70 -14.09 -2.90
CA SER A 77 11.99 -13.91 -3.56
C SER A 77 11.98 -14.30 -5.04
N ASN A 78 11.23 -15.32 -5.45
CA ASN A 78 11.09 -15.75 -6.84
C ASN A 78 10.17 -14.86 -7.69
N LYS A 79 9.45 -13.91 -7.09
CA LYS A 79 8.53 -12.98 -7.76
C LYS A 79 9.10 -11.57 -7.88
N ILE A 80 10.22 -11.25 -7.23
CA ILE A 80 10.80 -9.91 -7.18
C ILE A 80 11.10 -9.36 -8.58
N LYS A 81 11.58 -10.20 -9.50
CA LYS A 81 11.82 -9.78 -10.89
C LYS A 81 10.56 -9.24 -11.56
N ILE A 82 9.43 -9.93 -11.40
CA ILE A 82 8.15 -9.52 -11.96
C ILE A 82 7.66 -8.21 -11.31
N ILE A 83 7.77 -8.11 -9.98
CA ILE A 83 7.41 -6.90 -9.24
C ILE A 83 8.25 -5.71 -9.72
N ALA A 84 9.57 -5.87 -9.86
CA ALA A 84 10.48 -4.83 -10.35
C ALA A 84 10.14 -4.37 -11.77
N GLN A 85 9.59 -5.24 -12.62
CA GLN A 85 9.22 -4.94 -14.01
C GLN A 85 7.92 -4.13 -14.10
N HIS A 86 6.94 -4.37 -13.23
CA HIS A 86 5.58 -3.93 -13.43
C HIS A 86 5.00 -3.04 -12.31
N ALA A 87 5.56 -3.07 -11.09
CA ALA A 87 5.07 -2.22 -10.01
C ALA A 87 5.73 -0.83 -10.03
N ASP A 88 4.95 0.18 -9.61
CA ASP A 88 5.43 1.54 -9.32
C ASP A 88 5.55 1.75 -7.80
N TRP A 89 4.77 1.00 -7.04
CA TRP A 89 4.78 0.98 -5.58
C TRP A 89 4.82 -0.46 -5.06
N ILE A 90 5.54 -0.65 -3.96
CA ILE A 90 5.50 -1.87 -3.16
C ILE A 90 5.18 -1.51 -1.71
N HIS A 91 4.09 -2.08 -1.15
CA HIS A 91 3.63 -1.73 0.20
C HIS A 91 4.10 -2.71 1.28
N SER A 92 4.68 -3.81 0.89
CA SER A 92 4.88 -4.99 1.72
C SER A 92 6.34 -5.37 1.92
N LEU A 93 7.26 -4.38 1.88
CA LEU A 93 8.66 -4.65 2.21
C LEU A 93 8.83 -4.85 3.72
N SER A 94 9.47 -5.96 4.10
CA SER A 94 9.72 -6.32 5.50
C SER A 94 11.01 -7.15 5.69
N ASP A 95 11.81 -7.32 4.64
CA ASP A 95 13.02 -8.16 4.68
C ASP A 95 14.13 -7.56 3.83
N LEU A 96 15.32 -7.41 4.41
CA LEU A 96 16.52 -6.88 3.76
C LEU A 96 16.95 -7.69 2.53
N LYS A 97 16.77 -9.02 2.55
CA LYS A 97 17.08 -9.87 1.39
C LYS A 97 16.19 -9.53 0.20
N HIS A 98 14.93 -9.18 0.45
CA HIS A 98 14.01 -8.73 -0.59
C HIS A 98 14.42 -7.37 -1.14
N VAL A 99 14.86 -6.43 -0.30
CA VAL A 99 15.37 -5.12 -0.73
C VAL A 99 16.59 -5.28 -1.62
N GLN A 100 17.60 -6.04 -1.22
CA GLN A 100 18.83 -6.27 -1.98
C GLN A 100 18.53 -6.87 -3.36
N LYS A 101 17.63 -7.87 -3.41
CA LYS A 101 17.23 -8.49 -4.66
C LYS A 101 16.42 -7.54 -5.56
N LEU A 102 15.53 -6.74 -4.97
CA LEU A 102 14.74 -5.74 -5.69
C LEU A 102 15.65 -4.67 -6.29
N GLU A 103 16.62 -4.14 -5.54
CA GLU A 103 17.62 -3.19 -6.03
C GLU A 103 18.38 -3.74 -7.25
N THR A 104 18.81 -5.00 -7.16
CA THR A 104 19.52 -5.69 -8.25
C THR A 104 18.66 -5.76 -9.53
N GLU A 105 17.40 -6.11 -9.42
CA GLU A 105 16.51 -6.20 -10.58
C GLU A 105 16.15 -4.81 -11.14
N LEU A 106 15.90 -3.82 -10.28
CA LEU A 106 15.65 -2.43 -10.69
C LEU A 106 16.86 -1.81 -11.39
N GLN A 107 18.09 -2.12 -10.94
CA GLN A 107 19.31 -1.70 -11.60
C GLN A 107 19.39 -2.20 -13.04
N LYS A 108 19.15 -3.52 -13.24
CA LYS A 108 19.16 -4.15 -14.59
C LYS A 108 18.12 -3.54 -15.52
N LEU A 109 16.98 -3.13 -14.99
CA LEU A 109 15.85 -2.56 -15.73
C LEU A 109 15.96 -1.04 -15.91
N ASN A 110 16.95 -0.40 -15.27
CA ASN A 110 17.05 1.05 -15.14
C ASN A 110 15.74 1.71 -14.66
N ARG A 111 15.05 1.07 -13.72
CA ARG A 111 13.81 1.56 -13.09
C ARG A 111 14.04 1.97 -11.64
N THR A 112 13.08 2.73 -11.11
CA THR A 112 12.93 3.03 -9.70
C THR A 112 11.54 2.62 -9.23
N ILE A 113 11.35 2.40 -7.94
CA ILE A 113 10.07 2.06 -7.32
C ILE A 113 9.91 2.81 -6.00
N ASN A 114 8.67 3.19 -5.64
CA ASN A 114 8.35 3.67 -4.32
C ASN A 114 8.05 2.50 -3.38
N ALA A 115 8.45 2.61 -2.11
CA ALA A 115 8.26 1.54 -1.14
C ALA A 115 7.70 2.03 0.18
N LEU A 116 6.86 1.19 0.79
CA LEU A 116 6.46 1.28 2.19
C LEU A 116 7.01 0.07 2.95
N ILE A 117 7.37 0.29 4.22
CA ILE A 117 7.74 -0.80 5.11
C ILE A 117 6.45 -1.35 5.73
N GLN A 118 6.25 -2.65 5.62
CA GLN A 118 5.11 -3.32 6.26
C GLN A 118 5.41 -3.62 7.70
N ILE A 119 4.52 -3.17 8.59
CA ILE A 119 4.58 -3.38 10.04
C ILE A 119 3.45 -4.31 10.44
N ASN A 120 3.78 -5.34 11.23
CA ASN A 120 2.84 -6.26 11.85
C ASN A 120 2.56 -5.80 13.28
N VAL A 121 1.64 -4.86 13.43
CA VAL A 121 1.32 -4.22 14.73
C VAL A 121 0.65 -5.16 15.74
N ASP A 122 -0.03 -6.18 15.26
CA ASP A 122 -0.75 -7.14 16.12
C ASP A 122 0.15 -8.34 16.51
N SER A 123 1.40 -8.39 16.02
CA SER A 123 2.37 -9.50 16.20
C SER A 123 1.77 -10.87 15.88
N GLU A 124 0.86 -10.94 14.90
CA GLU A 124 0.27 -12.18 14.44
C GLU A 124 1.28 -12.98 13.59
N GLU A 125 1.60 -14.21 13.99
CA GLU A 125 2.54 -15.08 13.25
C GLU A 125 2.09 -15.36 11.81
N SER A 126 0.79 -15.34 11.54
CA SER A 126 0.24 -15.59 10.21
C SER A 126 0.37 -14.39 9.25
N LYS A 127 0.69 -13.19 9.76
CA LYS A 127 0.81 -11.97 8.97
C LYS A 127 2.27 -11.60 8.72
N SER A 128 2.59 -11.25 7.48
CA SER A 128 3.87 -10.65 7.12
C SER A 128 4.00 -9.26 7.73
N GLY A 129 5.23 -8.81 7.92
CA GLY A 129 5.54 -7.48 8.42
C GLY A 129 6.57 -7.53 9.55
N ILE A 130 7.21 -6.41 9.78
CA ILE A 130 8.21 -6.26 10.84
C ILE A 130 7.50 -6.13 12.19
N THR A 131 8.01 -6.81 13.20
CA THR A 131 7.52 -6.76 14.59
C THR A 131 8.51 -6.10 15.54
N LYS A 132 9.81 -6.06 15.19
CA LYS A 132 10.87 -5.49 16.03
C LYS A 132 11.30 -4.12 15.50
N GLU A 133 11.53 -3.18 16.40
CA GLU A 133 11.95 -1.83 16.04
C GLU A 133 13.35 -1.81 15.42
N GLU A 134 14.26 -2.66 15.90
CA GLU A 134 15.62 -2.74 15.37
C GLU A 134 15.62 -3.15 13.90
N ASP A 135 14.82 -4.17 13.53
CA ASP A 135 14.67 -4.63 12.14
C ASP A 135 14.05 -3.53 11.26
N PHE A 136 13.14 -2.72 11.82
CA PHE A 136 12.53 -1.59 11.12
C PHE A 136 13.57 -0.50 10.83
N ILE A 137 14.37 -0.13 11.82
CA ILE A 137 15.41 0.91 11.67
C ILE A 137 16.44 0.46 10.63
N GLU A 138 16.95 -0.77 10.73
CA GLU A 138 17.93 -1.31 9.78
C GLU A 138 17.39 -1.29 8.34
N LEU A 139 16.13 -1.73 8.14
CA LEU A 139 15.49 -1.73 6.83
C LEU A 139 15.28 -0.30 6.30
N ALA A 140 14.81 0.62 7.15
CA ALA A 140 14.56 2.00 6.78
C ALA A 140 15.86 2.73 6.39
N GLU A 141 16.93 2.57 7.15
CA GLU A 141 18.25 3.13 6.82
C GLU A 141 18.79 2.60 5.49
N LYS A 142 18.61 1.30 5.23
CA LYS A 142 19.00 0.70 3.95
C LYS A 142 18.20 1.32 2.80
N LEU A 143 16.89 1.52 2.96
CA LEU A 143 16.02 2.08 1.93
C LEU A 143 16.30 3.57 1.68
N VAL A 144 16.57 4.36 2.72
CA VAL A 144 16.89 5.80 2.56
C VAL A 144 18.19 5.99 1.75
N ARG A 145 19.15 5.08 1.88
CA ARG A 145 20.42 5.11 1.10
C ARG A 145 20.26 4.56 -0.33
N SER A 146 19.11 4.00 -0.67
CA SER A 146 18.89 3.42 -2.01
C SER A 146 18.62 4.51 -3.05
N ASN A 147 19.24 4.41 -4.20
CA ASN A 147 18.94 5.24 -5.38
C ASN A 147 17.92 4.60 -6.34
N LYS A 148 17.46 3.41 -6.03
CA LYS A 148 16.48 2.64 -6.84
C LYS A 148 15.13 2.46 -6.16
N ILE A 149 15.11 2.52 -4.81
CA ILE A 149 13.89 2.33 -4.02
C ILE A 149 13.68 3.58 -3.16
N GLY A 150 12.65 4.34 -3.49
CA GLY A 150 12.27 5.52 -2.70
C GLY A 150 11.43 5.12 -1.49
N LEU A 151 11.98 5.19 -0.28
CA LEU A 151 11.19 5.00 0.94
C LEU A 151 10.18 6.15 1.09
N LYS A 152 8.89 5.79 1.22
CA LYS A 152 7.77 6.75 1.29
C LYS A 152 6.96 6.67 2.58
N GLY A 153 7.16 5.66 3.42
CA GLY A 153 6.39 5.52 4.64
C GLY A 153 6.17 4.08 5.07
N ILE A 154 5.00 3.83 5.65
CA ILE A 154 4.66 2.53 6.23
C ILE A 154 3.32 1.97 5.71
N MET A 155 3.19 0.65 5.77
CA MET A 155 1.91 -0.03 5.56
C MET A 155 1.58 -0.88 6.78
N MET A 156 0.32 -0.86 7.17
CA MET A 156 -0.22 -1.70 8.25
C MET A 156 -1.48 -2.42 7.78
N LEU A 157 -1.67 -3.64 8.28
CA LEU A 157 -2.87 -4.45 8.06
C LEU A 157 -3.34 -5.03 9.41
N PRO A 158 -3.90 -4.18 10.29
CA PRO A 158 -4.34 -4.59 11.60
C PRO A 158 -5.57 -5.51 11.54
N LYS A 159 -5.93 -6.11 12.68
CA LYS A 159 -7.20 -6.82 12.85
C LYS A 159 -8.38 -5.88 12.60
N LEU A 160 -9.46 -6.44 12.06
CA LEU A 160 -10.73 -5.72 11.90
C LEU A 160 -11.44 -5.54 13.24
N HIS A 161 -12.36 -4.58 13.29
CA HIS A 161 -13.21 -4.32 14.46
C HIS A 161 -12.44 -4.02 15.75
N LYS A 162 -11.61 -2.99 15.70
CA LYS A 162 -10.87 -2.49 16.87
C LYS A 162 -11.79 -1.70 17.80
N SER A 163 -11.57 -1.88 19.09
CA SER A 163 -12.10 -0.99 20.13
C SER A 163 -11.46 0.41 20.01
N GLU A 164 -12.04 1.38 20.69
CA GLU A 164 -11.50 2.76 20.71
C GLU A 164 -10.06 2.79 21.26
N SER A 165 -9.79 2.05 22.32
CA SER A 165 -8.44 1.93 22.90
C SER A 165 -7.43 1.28 21.95
N GLU A 166 -7.84 0.29 21.15
CA GLU A 166 -6.98 -0.31 20.12
C GLU A 166 -6.71 0.66 18.96
N LEU A 167 -7.66 1.51 18.61
CA LEU A 167 -7.46 2.57 17.61
C LEU A 167 -6.52 3.65 18.12
N GLU A 168 -6.63 4.05 19.38
CA GLU A 168 -5.68 4.98 20.02
C GLU A 168 -4.25 4.39 20.05
N HIS A 169 -4.13 3.12 20.43
CA HIS A 169 -2.84 2.43 20.40
C HIS A 169 -2.25 2.41 18.96
N LEU A 170 -3.07 2.07 17.97
CA LEU A 170 -2.62 2.07 16.57
C LEU A 170 -2.21 3.47 16.10
N ALA A 171 -2.92 4.51 16.52
CA ALA A 171 -2.55 5.90 16.22
C ALA A 171 -1.21 6.29 16.86
N ALA A 172 -0.96 5.84 18.10
CA ALA A 172 0.31 6.05 18.77
C ALA A 172 1.47 5.34 18.04
N GLU A 173 1.27 4.10 17.60
CA GLU A 173 2.25 3.35 16.81
C GLU A 173 2.57 4.03 15.47
N ILE A 174 1.54 4.52 14.75
CA ILE A 174 1.75 5.29 13.51
C ILE A 174 2.62 6.52 13.80
N LYS A 175 2.31 7.27 14.86
CA LYS A 175 3.08 8.45 15.26
C LYS A 175 4.53 8.10 15.59
N ARG A 176 4.77 7.00 16.30
CA ARG A 176 6.09 6.49 16.65
C ARG A 176 6.91 6.16 15.42
N TYR A 177 6.37 5.35 14.49
CA TYR A 177 7.08 4.98 13.27
C TYR A 177 7.33 6.17 12.33
N LYS A 178 6.40 7.14 12.27
CA LYS A 178 6.64 8.39 11.53
C LYS A 178 7.80 9.19 12.13
N ALA A 179 7.89 9.28 13.45
CA ALA A 179 9.01 9.97 14.12
C ALA A 179 10.34 9.28 13.82
N LEU A 180 10.39 7.95 13.86
CA LEU A 180 11.57 7.17 13.47
C LEU A 180 11.97 7.43 12.01
N LEU A 181 11.02 7.40 11.08
CA LEU A 181 11.29 7.67 9.67
C LEU A 181 11.81 9.09 9.45
N ASN A 182 11.23 10.08 10.12
CA ASN A 182 11.68 11.46 10.04
C ASN A 182 13.13 11.63 10.54
N SER A 183 13.51 10.95 11.64
CA SER A 183 14.88 10.99 12.19
C SER A 183 15.93 10.39 11.25
N ILE A 184 15.51 9.47 10.38
CA ILE A 184 16.38 8.79 9.38
C ILE A 184 16.39 9.55 8.03
N GLY A 185 15.60 10.64 7.90
CA GLY A 185 15.56 11.46 6.68
C GLY A 185 14.40 11.18 5.72
N CYS A 186 13.48 10.28 6.05
CA CYS A 186 12.24 10.08 5.30
C CYS A 186 11.15 11.03 5.81
N GLN A 187 10.98 12.17 5.15
CA GLN A 187 9.94 13.16 5.46
C GLN A 187 8.65 12.92 4.66
N ASN A 188 7.54 13.51 5.13
CA ASN A 188 6.21 13.39 4.49
C ASN A 188 5.77 11.94 4.29
N CYS A 189 5.86 11.14 5.37
CA CYS A 189 5.58 9.71 5.32
C CYS A 189 4.13 9.41 4.98
N GLU A 190 3.94 8.59 3.96
CA GLU A 190 2.66 7.98 3.60
C GLU A 190 2.28 6.87 4.58
N ILE A 191 0.99 6.77 4.86
CA ILE A 191 0.41 5.73 5.72
C ILE A 191 -0.60 4.94 4.91
N SER A 192 -0.22 3.74 4.50
CA SER A 192 -1.12 2.82 3.81
C SER A 192 -1.86 1.96 4.83
N LEU A 193 -3.09 2.34 5.13
CA LEU A 193 -3.94 1.72 6.15
C LEU A 193 -5.40 1.88 5.76
N GLY A 194 -6.24 0.88 6.08
CA GLY A 194 -7.66 0.89 5.80
C GLY A 194 -8.04 0.17 4.51
N THR A 195 -9.14 -0.54 4.62
CA THR A 195 -9.75 -1.37 3.58
C THR A 195 -11.24 -1.03 3.43
N SER A 196 -11.98 -1.82 2.68
CA SER A 196 -13.44 -1.63 2.49
C SER A 196 -14.23 -1.53 3.80
N SER A 197 -13.78 -2.19 4.87
CA SER A 197 -14.52 -2.31 6.14
C SER A 197 -14.13 -1.25 7.18
N ASP A 198 -12.89 -0.76 7.16
CA ASP A 198 -12.29 0.04 8.23
C ASP A 198 -11.67 1.38 7.76
N TYR A 199 -11.99 1.82 6.52
CA TYR A 199 -11.41 3.05 5.96
C TYR A 199 -11.73 4.32 6.75
N ARG A 200 -12.92 4.38 7.41
CA ARG A 200 -13.32 5.55 8.23
C ARG A 200 -12.46 5.67 9.48
N GLU A 201 -12.21 4.55 10.16
CA GLU A 201 -11.31 4.45 11.30
C GLU A 201 -9.87 4.78 10.89
N ALA A 202 -9.42 4.24 9.76
CA ALA A 202 -8.11 4.54 9.20
C ALA A 202 -7.92 6.04 8.92
N LEU A 203 -8.95 6.72 8.39
CA LEU A 203 -8.94 8.17 8.19
C LEU A 203 -8.77 8.93 9.51
N LYS A 204 -9.51 8.55 10.56
CA LYS A 204 -9.42 9.20 11.88
C LYS A 204 -8.00 9.19 12.42
N ILE A 205 -7.28 8.09 12.25
CA ILE A 205 -5.90 7.91 12.76
C ILE A 205 -4.79 8.30 11.77
N GLY A 206 -5.14 8.93 10.63
CA GLY A 206 -4.18 9.59 9.75
C GLY A 206 -3.70 8.79 8.55
N SER A 207 -4.49 7.83 8.08
CA SER A 207 -4.19 7.15 6.80
C SER A 207 -4.18 8.13 5.63
N THR A 208 -3.19 8.00 4.76
CA THR A 208 -3.03 8.78 3.52
C THR A 208 -3.28 7.95 2.27
N MET A 209 -3.33 6.61 2.40
CA MET A 209 -3.60 5.67 1.32
C MET A 209 -4.60 4.61 1.77
N ILE A 210 -5.75 4.50 1.10
CA ILE A 210 -6.82 3.55 1.37
C ILE A 210 -6.86 2.49 0.26
N ARG A 211 -6.94 1.20 0.65
CA ARG A 211 -6.93 0.06 -0.28
C ARG A 211 -8.29 -0.61 -0.32
N VAL A 212 -9.07 -0.38 -1.37
CA VAL A 212 -10.46 -0.84 -1.46
C VAL A 212 -10.70 -1.70 -2.69
N GLY A 213 -11.29 -2.87 -2.49
CA GLY A 213 -11.68 -3.77 -3.58
C GLY A 213 -13.19 -3.96 -3.67
N GLU A 214 -13.76 -4.57 -2.65
CA GLU A 214 -15.16 -5.04 -2.67
C GLU A 214 -16.19 -3.92 -2.89
N LYS A 215 -15.97 -2.75 -2.30
CA LYS A 215 -16.87 -1.59 -2.48
C LYS A 215 -16.77 -0.95 -3.87
N ILE A 216 -15.70 -1.23 -4.62
CA ILE A 216 -15.49 -0.70 -5.98
C ILE A 216 -15.93 -1.72 -7.03
N PHE A 217 -15.48 -2.96 -6.90
CA PHE A 217 -15.67 -4.01 -7.92
C PHE A 217 -16.80 -4.99 -7.60
N GLY A 218 -17.41 -4.90 -6.42
CA GLY A 218 -18.36 -5.88 -5.91
C GLY A 218 -17.70 -7.12 -5.28
N LYS A 219 -18.54 -8.03 -4.77
CA LYS A 219 -18.08 -9.31 -4.22
C LYS A 219 -17.32 -10.10 -5.27
N ARG A 220 -16.32 -10.83 -4.83
CA ARG A 220 -15.56 -11.76 -5.68
C ARG A 220 -16.45 -12.96 -6.02
N ILE A 221 -16.44 -13.32 -7.28
CA ILE A 221 -17.09 -14.55 -7.77
C ILE A 221 -16.11 -15.71 -7.55
#